data_8ae8a75f202912aeffa16c83ca5a2ecc
#
_entry.id   8ae8a75f202912aeffa16c83ca5a2ecc
#
_cell.length_a   1.000
_cell.length_b   1.000
_cell.length_c   1.000
_cell.angle_alpha   90.00
_cell.angle_beta   90.00
_cell.angle_gamma   90.00
#
_symmetry.space_group_name_H-M   'P 1'
#
loop_
_entity.id
_entity.type
_entity.pdbx_description
1 polymer ?
#
loop_
_entity_poly.entity_id
_entity_poly.type
_entity_poly.pdbx_seq_one_letter_code
_entity_poly.pdbx_strand_id
1 'polypeptide(L)'
;MNIVIIDYGMGNLKNVQNAFDYLGYPSKITGNYNDIEHASHLILPGVGGFKDAMLTLKRKGLIEPVKAAINSGKHFLGICLGMQLLFESSEEFGHSEGLAVLKGKVVKFNEDNTPLIPHIGWNDIEILKQANEPAPAARGAGMFNGIKNNTFFYFLHSYYCVPEENITVATCYYYEKFAACIKKDNVFACQFHPEKSYTGGLTLLKNFACNYAD
;
A
#
# COMPACT_ATOMS: atom_id res chain seq x y z
N MET A 1 -17.57 1.73 11.60
CA MET A 1 -16.37 1.77 10.75
C MET A 1 -16.55 2.87 9.71
N ASN A 2 -15.55 3.72 9.52
CA ASN A 2 -15.54 4.83 8.55
C ASN A 2 -14.29 4.69 7.68
N ILE A 3 -14.45 4.17 6.45
CA ILE A 3 -13.36 3.96 5.50
C ILE A 3 -13.26 5.18 4.60
N VAL A 4 -12.09 5.83 4.57
CA VAL A 4 -11.79 6.96 3.71
C VAL A 4 -10.69 6.60 2.71
N ILE A 5 -10.99 6.81 1.44
CA ILE A 5 -10.04 6.73 0.33
C ILE A 5 -9.58 8.16 0.05
N ILE A 6 -8.29 8.42 0.25
CA ILE A 6 -7.71 9.77 0.16
C ILE A 6 -7.67 10.22 -1.30
N ASP A 7 -8.44 11.27 -1.62
CA ASP A 7 -8.42 11.93 -2.93
C ASP A 7 -7.42 13.08 -2.94
N TYR A 8 -6.24 12.78 -3.41
CA TYR A 8 -5.25 13.83 -3.69
C TYR A 8 -5.12 14.14 -5.20
N GLY A 9 -6.02 13.60 -6.04
CA GLY A 9 -6.08 13.84 -7.49
C GLY A 9 -5.35 12.82 -8.34
N MET A 10 -4.80 11.77 -7.73
CA MET A 10 -4.12 10.68 -8.42
C MET A 10 -4.57 9.34 -7.83
N GLY A 11 -4.61 8.32 -8.67
CA GLY A 11 -5.01 6.98 -8.25
C GLY A 11 -6.31 6.50 -8.88
N ASN A 12 -6.49 5.18 -8.87
CA ASN A 12 -7.71 4.54 -9.38
C ASN A 12 -8.77 4.43 -8.27
N LEU A 13 -9.15 5.60 -7.71
CA LEU A 13 -9.97 5.73 -6.51
C LEU A 13 -11.28 4.97 -6.62
N LYS A 14 -11.93 5.06 -7.81
CA LYS A 14 -13.23 4.42 -8.03
C LYS A 14 -13.15 2.90 -8.03
N ASN A 15 -12.08 2.30 -8.53
CA ASN A 15 -11.91 0.85 -8.48
C ASN A 15 -11.70 0.36 -7.05
N VAL A 16 -10.95 1.10 -6.24
CA VAL A 16 -10.78 0.80 -4.81
C VAL A 16 -12.12 0.91 -4.10
N GLN A 17 -12.88 1.99 -4.34
CA GLN A 17 -14.23 2.16 -3.78
C GLN A 17 -15.16 1.02 -4.18
N ASN A 18 -15.23 0.69 -5.48
CA ASN A 18 -16.08 -0.38 -5.98
C ASN A 18 -15.75 -1.74 -5.33
N ALA A 19 -14.46 -2.01 -5.06
CA ALA A 19 -14.05 -3.24 -4.37
C ALA A 19 -14.56 -3.28 -2.92
N PHE A 20 -14.50 -2.18 -2.18
CA PHE A 20 -15.07 -2.10 -0.83
C PHE A 20 -16.61 -2.15 -0.85
N ASP A 21 -17.26 -1.47 -1.77
CA ASP A 21 -18.72 -1.51 -1.94
C ASP A 21 -19.20 -2.94 -2.25
N TYR A 22 -18.49 -3.66 -3.13
CA TYR A 22 -18.76 -5.06 -3.44
C TYR A 22 -18.64 -5.98 -2.21
N LEU A 23 -17.70 -5.67 -1.31
CA LEU A 23 -17.49 -6.39 -0.06
C LEU A 23 -18.49 -6.03 1.05
N GLY A 24 -19.38 -5.04 0.78
CA GLY A 24 -20.34 -4.55 1.78
C GLY A 24 -19.76 -3.56 2.79
N TYR A 25 -18.61 -2.96 2.50
CA TYR A 25 -17.96 -1.94 3.32
C TYR A 25 -18.00 -0.58 2.63
N PRO A 26 -19.03 0.24 2.84
CA PRO A 26 -19.13 1.53 2.18
C PRO A 26 -17.93 2.42 2.53
N SER A 27 -17.37 3.05 1.51
CA SER A 27 -16.20 3.92 1.64
C SER A 27 -16.44 5.28 1.01
N LYS A 28 -15.75 6.32 1.51
CA LYS A 28 -15.85 7.69 1.03
C LYS A 28 -14.56 8.12 0.35
N ILE A 29 -14.64 8.55 -0.90
CA ILE A 29 -13.54 9.21 -1.60
C ILE A 29 -13.57 10.70 -1.22
N THR A 30 -12.51 11.19 -0.62
CA THR A 30 -12.44 12.60 -0.18
C THR A 30 -10.99 13.05 0.08
N GLY A 31 -10.71 14.33 -0.14
CA GLY A 31 -9.51 15.03 0.31
C GLY A 31 -9.79 16.00 1.46
N ASN A 32 -10.96 15.91 2.10
CA ASN A 32 -11.34 16.81 3.17
C ASN A 32 -10.65 16.41 4.49
N TYR A 33 -10.04 17.38 5.17
CA TYR A 33 -9.37 17.18 6.45
C TYR A 33 -10.26 16.52 7.50
N ASN A 34 -11.48 17.02 7.69
CA ASN A 34 -12.43 16.50 8.66
C ASN A 34 -12.75 15.01 8.43
N ASP A 35 -12.92 14.60 7.17
CA ASP A 35 -13.18 13.20 6.85
C ASP A 35 -11.99 12.31 7.20
N ILE A 36 -10.76 12.77 6.89
CA ILE A 36 -9.51 12.06 7.23
C ILE A 36 -9.33 11.96 8.75
N GLU A 37 -9.60 13.06 9.46
CA GLU A 37 -9.49 13.12 10.93
C GLU A 37 -10.46 12.17 11.62
N HIS A 38 -11.68 11.99 11.10
CA HIS A 38 -12.71 11.14 11.70
C HIS A 38 -12.77 9.73 11.11
N ALA A 39 -11.89 9.40 10.16
CA ALA A 39 -11.77 8.05 9.63
C ALA A 39 -11.26 7.06 10.68
N SER A 40 -11.75 5.83 10.63
CA SER A 40 -11.16 4.70 11.34
C SER A 40 -10.12 3.97 10.47
N HIS A 41 -10.38 3.95 9.16
CA HIS A 41 -9.53 3.30 8.15
C HIS A 41 -9.23 4.28 7.04
N LEU A 42 -7.96 4.42 6.69
CA LEU A 42 -7.48 5.29 5.62
C LEU A 42 -6.80 4.48 4.55
N ILE A 43 -7.11 4.82 3.31
CA ILE A 43 -6.49 4.20 2.15
C ILE A 43 -5.84 5.28 1.32
N LEU A 44 -4.56 5.12 1.03
CA LEU A 44 -3.80 5.96 0.11
C LEU A 44 -3.48 5.14 -1.14
N PRO A 45 -4.32 5.17 -2.16
CA PRO A 45 -3.99 4.58 -3.44
C PRO A 45 -3.12 5.55 -4.24
N GLY A 46 -2.41 5.04 -5.23
CA GLY A 46 -1.67 5.92 -6.13
C GLY A 46 -1.29 5.23 -7.42
N VAL A 47 -1.24 6.02 -8.49
CA VAL A 47 -0.69 5.66 -9.80
C VAL A 47 0.05 6.86 -10.37
N GLY A 48 1.03 6.63 -11.25
CA GLY A 48 1.85 7.68 -11.85
C GLY A 48 3.17 7.90 -11.11
N GLY A 49 3.75 9.09 -11.25
CA GLY A 49 5.08 9.40 -10.75
C GLY A 49 5.11 9.81 -9.26
N PHE A 50 6.13 9.37 -8.55
CA PHE A 50 6.34 9.66 -7.12
C PHE A 50 6.40 11.16 -6.84
N LYS A 51 7.23 11.89 -7.60
CA LYS A 51 7.41 13.34 -7.43
C LYS A 51 6.12 14.12 -7.62
N ASP A 52 5.34 13.79 -8.65
CA ASP A 52 4.06 14.45 -8.94
C ASP A 52 3.02 14.18 -7.86
N ALA A 53 3.02 12.96 -7.32
CA ALA A 53 2.16 12.58 -6.21
C ALA A 53 2.48 13.40 -4.95
N MET A 54 3.76 13.50 -4.56
CA MET A 54 4.19 14.30 -3.41
C MET A 54 3.89 15.78 -3.59
N LEU A 55 4.14 16.35 -4.78
CA LEU A 55 3.79 17.73 -5.10
C LEU A 55 2.27 17.97 -4.99
N THR A 56 1.48 17.01 -5.41
CA THR A 56 0.01 17.13 -5.38
C THR A 56 -0.53 17.01 -3.95
N LEU A 57 -0.01 16.06 -3.14
CA LEU A 57 -0.30 16.00 -1.70
C LEU A 57 0.06 17.30 -0.99
N LYS A 58 1.23 17.88 -1.31
CA LYS A 58 1.67 19.17 -0.74
C LYS A 58 0.74 20.32 -1.13
N ARG A 59 0.40 20.44 -2.41
CA ARG A 59 -0.51 21.49 -2.89
C ARG A 59 -1.90 21.42 -2.25
N LYS A 60 -2.39 20.22 -1.98
CA LYS A 60 -3.69 20.02 -1.32
C LYS A 60 -3.61 20.11 0.21
N GLY A 61 -2.43 20.32 0.79
CA GLY A 61 -2.23 20.37 2.25
C GLY A 61 -2.50 19.05 2.94
N LEU A 62 -2.33 17.90 2.24
CA LEU A 62 -2.69 16.57 2.75
C LEU A 62 -1.52 15.83 3.42
N ILE A 63 -0.28 16.32 3.33
CA ILE A 63 0.88 15.66 3.92
C ILE A 63 0.70 15.53 5.44
N GLU A 64 0.49 16.65 6.14
CA GLU A 64 0.36 16.64 7.60
C GLU A 64 -0.89 15.90 8.10
N PRO A 65 -2.10 16.07 7.49
CA PRO A 65 -3.26 15.26 7.85
C PRO A 65 -3.04 13.75 7.72
N VAL A 66 -2.39 13.30 6.66
CA VAL A 66 -2.08 11.87 6.44
C VAL A 66 -1.10 11.38 7.51
N LYS A 67 -0.01 12.11 7.75
CA LYS A 67 0.97 11.75 8.80
C LYS A 67 0.34 11.74 10.19
N ALA A 68 -0.46 12.74 10.52
CA ALA A 68 -1.15 12.81 11.81
C ALA A 68 -2.11 11.63 12.00
N ALA A 69 -2.86 11.26 10.96
CA ALA A 69 -3.77 10.12 11.00
C ALA A 69 -3.03 8.79 11.21
N ILE A 70 -1.88 8.59 10.54
CA ILE A 70 -1.03 7.41 10.76
C ILE A 70 -0.51 7.40 12.21
N ASN A 71 0.04 8.51 12.69
CA ASN A 71 0.61 8.63 14.02
C ASN A 71 -0.44 8.47 15.14
N SER A 72 -1.71 8.76 14.88
CA SER A 72 -2.81 8.53 15.82
C SER A 72 -3.27 7.07 15.94
N GLY A 73 -2.63 6.15 15.20
CA GLY A 73 -2.94 4.72 15.24
C GLY A 73 -4.10 4.29 14.34
N LYS A 74 -4.60 5.17 13.44
CA LYS A 74 -5.65 4.79 12.47
C LYS A 74 -5.12 3.73 11.50
N HIS A 75 -5.98 2.76 11.17
CA HIS A 75 -5.62 1.72 10.20
C HIS A 75 -5.34 2.33 8.84
N PHE A 76 -4.16 2.09 8.32
CA PHE A 76 -3.69 2.71 7.09
C PHE A 76 -3.28 1.66 6.05
N LEU A 77 -3.81 1.81 4.83
CA LEU A 77 -3.49 0.97 3.67
C LEU A 77 -2.86 1.80 2.56
N GLY A 78 -1.58 1.57 2.26
CA GLY A 78 -0.92 2.09 1.07
C GLY A 78 -1.04 1.11 -0.11
N ILE A 79 -1.49 1.58 -1.29
CA ILE A 79 -1.63 0.74 -2.49
C ILE A 79 -0.72 1.27 -3.59
N CYS A 80 0.19 0.43 -4.09
CA CYS A 80 1.13 0.68 -5.18
C CYS A 80 1.96 1.95 -4.91
N LEU A 81 1.79 3.03 -5.66
CA LEU A 81 2.45 4.30 -5.39
C LEU A 81 2.17 4.80 -3.96
N GLY A 82 0.98 4.54 -3.41
CA GLY A 82 0.65 4.86 -2.02
C GLY A 82 1.52 4.13 -0.99
N MET A 83 2.01 2.91 -1.28
CA MET A 83 3.05 2.26 -0.47
C MET A 83 4.38 3.00 -0.60
N GLN A 84 4.78 3.35 -1.82
CA GLN A 84 6.05 4.01 -2.08
C GLN A 84 6.15 5.37 -1.39
N LEU A 85 5.08 6.16 -1.41
CA LEU A 85 5.02 7.49 -0.78
C LEU A 85 5.27 7.48 0.74
N LEU A 86 5.10 6.34 1.43
CA LEU A 86 5.36 6.22 2.87
C LEU A 86 6.86 6.27 3.21
N PHE A 87 7.74 5.97 2.27
CA PHE A 87 9.19 5.94 2.48
C PHE A 87 9.81 7.34 2.50
N GLU A 88 11.11 7.42 2.86
CA GLU A 88 11.83 8.70 3.00
C GLU A 88 12.07 9.35 1.65
N SER A 89 12.36 8.55 0.61
CA SER A 89 12.72 9.10 -0.70
C SER A 89 12.47 8.14 -1.86
N SER A 90 12.50 8.69 -3.06
CA SER A 90 12.49 7.94 -4.32
C SER A 90 13.57 8.47 -5.26
N GLU A 91 14.16 7.54 -6.04
CA GLU A 91 15.11 7.82 -7.10
C GLU A 91 14.42 8.08 -8.46
N GLU A 92 13.06 8.08 -8.50
CA GLU A 92 12.30 8.29 -9.74
C GLU A 92 12.52 9.69 -10.30
N PHE A 93 13.10 9.76 -11.51
CA PHE A 93 13.47 11.02 -12.17
C PHE A 93 14.35 11.94 -11.32
N GLY A 94 15.28 11.36 -10.55
CA GLY A 94 16.15 12.03 -9.60
C GLY A 94 15.64 11.88 -8.17
N HIS A 95 16.27 12.56 -7.22
CA HIS A 95 15.90 12.46 -5.81
C HIS A 95 14.60 13.24 -5.51
N SER A 96 13.66 12.59 -4.84
CA SER A 96 12.42 13.21 -4.33
C SER A 96 12.14 12.72 -2.92
N GLU A 97 11.79 13.64 -2.00
CA GLU A 97 11.39 13.30 -0.64
C GLU A 97 9.97 12.75 -0.58
N GLY A 98 9.75 11.71 0.25
CA GLY A 98 8.46 11.11 0.53
C GLY A 98 7.83 11.61 1.83
N LEU A 99 6.86 10.83 2.34
CA LEU A 99 6.21 11.14 3.62
C LEU A 99 7.11 10.84 4.83
N ALA A 100 8.18 10.06 4.67
CA ALA A 100 9.11 9.67 5.71
C ALA A 100 8.43 9.06 6.97
N VAL A 101 7.40 8.25 6.75
CA VAL A 101 6.74 7.43 7.79
C VAL A 101 7.53 6.16 8.04
N LEU A 102 8.15 5.63 6.98
CA LEU A 102 8.94 4.41 6.97
C LEU A 102 10.37 4.70 6.52
N LYS A 103 11.35 4.09 7.17
CA LYS A 103 12.75 4.21 6.78
C LYS A 103 13.05 3.38 5.55
N GLY A 104 13.88 3.95 4.67
CA GLY A 104 14.28 3.35 3.42
C GLY A 104 13.88 4.18 2.21
N LYS A 105 14.06 3.62 1.04
CA LYS A 105 13.90 4.34 -0.23
C LYS A 105 13.16 3.53 -1.28
N VAL A 106 12.77 4.21 -2.36
CA VAL A 106 12.18 3.62 -3.55
C VAL A 106 13.20 3.69 -4.68
N VAL A 107 13.49 2.54 -5.28
CA VAL A 107 14.50 2.40 -6.35
C VAL A 107 13.90 1.78 -7.60
N LYS A 108 14.53 2.01 -8.74
CA LYS A 108 14.16 1.38 -10.01
C LYS A 108 14.65 -0.08 -10.04
N PHE A 109 13.94 -0.96 -10.73
CA PHE A 109 14.48 -2.26 -11.10
C PHE A 109 15.79 -2.10 -11.87
N ASN A 110 16.76 -2.98 -11.59
CA ASN A 110 18.04 -2.96 -12.28
C ASN A 110 17.86 -3.33 -13.76
N GLU A 111 18.10 -2.38 -14.68
CA GLU A 111 17.91 -2.55 -16.11
C GLU A 111 18.82 -3.63 -16.71
N ASP A 112 20.00 -3.86 -16.13
CA ASP A 112 20.94 -4.87 -16.59
C ASP A 112 20.43 -6.30 -16.34
N ASN A 113 19.64 -6.49 -15.28
CA ASN A 113 19.13 -7.79 -14.85
C ASN A 113 17.63 -7.97 -15.13
N THR A 114 16.90 -6.88 -15.45
CA THR A 114 15.45 -6.89 -15.64
C THR A 114 15.10 -6.43 -17.04
N PRO A 115 15.00 -7.37 -18.00
CA PRO A 115 14.84 -7.04 -19.43
C PRO A 115 13.48 -6.43 -19.78
N LEU A 116 12.48 -6.55 -18.88
CA LEU A 116 11.13 -6.02 -19.08
C LEU A 116 10.76 -5.12 -17.91
N ILE A 117 10.86 -3.80 -18.10
CA ILE A 117 10.40 -2.78 -17.16
C ILE A 117 9.39 -1.90 -17.92
N PRO A 118 8.20 -1.66 -17.33
CA PRO A 118 7.75 -2.01 -15.99
C PRO A 118 7.35 -3.48 -15.78
N HIS A 119 7.34 -3.93 -14.52
CA HIS A 119 6.68 -5.16 -14.10
C HIS A 119 5.16 -4.97 -14.25
N ILE A 120 4.59 -5.56 -15.30
CA ILE A 120 3.15 -5.48 -15.61
C ILE A 120 2.60 -6.89 -15.71
N GLY A 121 1.58 -7.19 -14.91
CA GLY A 121 0.86 -8.45 -15.00
C GLY A 121 0.65 -9.12 -13.66
N TRP A 122 0.29 -10.40 -13.75
CA TRP A 122 0.04 -11.26 -12.61
C TRP A 122 1.34 -11.92 -12.17
N ASN A 123 1.62 -11.82 -10.87
CA ASN A 123 2.75 -12.49 -10.25
C ASN A 123 2.38 -12.93 -8.84
N ASP A 124 3.01 -13.98 -8.35
CA ASP A 124 2.72 -14.54 -7.05
C ASP A 124 3.57 -13.88 -5.95
N ILE A 125 3.06 -13.94 -4.72
CA ILE A 125 3.76 -13.44 -3.54
C ILE A 125 4.15 -14.59 -2.60
N GLU A 126 5.35 -14.50 -2.04
CA GLU A 126 5.80 -15.33 -0.94
C GLU A 126 5.49 -14.63 0.38
N ILE A 127 4.49 -15.13 1.13
CA ILE A 127 4.15 -14.62 2.45
C ILE A 127 5.20 -15.14 3.44
N LEU A 128 5.86 -14.25 4.15
CA LEU A 128 6.93 -14.63 5.07
C LEU A 128 6.37 -15.30 6.33
N LYS A 129 7.13 -16.24 6.91
CA LYS A 129 6.69 -17.03 8.09
C LYS A 129 6.20 -16.17 9.24
N GLN A 130 6.85 -15.05 9.49
CA GLN A 130 6.46 -14.08 10.53
C GLN A 130 5.05 -13.49 10.34
N ALA A 131 4.52 -13.51 9.10
CA ALA A 131 3.19 -13.02 8.77
C ALA A 131 2.11 -14.12 8.83
N ASN A 132 2.49 -15.38 8.92
CA ASN A 132 1.58 -16.53 8.96
C ASN A 132 1.28 -17.04 10.37
N GLU A 133 1.89 -16.47 11.41
CA GLU A 133 1.61 -16.85 12.80
C GLU A 133 0.29 -16.21 13.27
N PRO A 134 -0.50 -16.90 14.15
CA PRO A 134 -1.75 -16.35 14.66
C PRO A 134 -1.51 -15.06 15.46
N ALA A 135 -2.37 -14.06 15.27
CA ALA A 135 -2.37 -12.84 16.06
C ALA A 135 -2.48 -13.16 17.57
N PRO A 136 -1.82 -12.42 18.49
CA PRO A 136 -1.19 -11.11 18.28
C PRO A 136 0.32 -11.12 18.00
N ALA A 137 0.94 -12.29 17.86
CA ALA A 137 2.40 -12.43 17.82
C ALA A 137 3.02 -12.12 16.44
N ALA A 138 2.24 -12.14 15.34
CA ALA A 138 2.79 -12.05 14.00
C ALA A 138 2.47 -10.73 13.30
N ARG A 139 3.49 -10.11 12.69
CA ARG A 139 3.31 -8.94 11.82
C ARG A 139 2.45 -9.33 10.62
N GLY A 140 1.34 -8.62 10.42
CA GLY A 140 0.48 -8.81 9.24
C GLY A 140 -0.40 -10.07 9.22
N ALA A 141 -0.39 -10.89 10.27
CA ALA A 141 -1.12 -12.16 10.31
C ALA A 141 -2.61 -12.02 9.90
N GLY A 142 -3.30 -11.01 10.38
CA GLY A 142 -4.70 -10.76 10.02
C GLY A 142 -4.91 -10.40 8.55
N MET A 143 -3.93 -9.75 7.90
CA MET A 143 -4.06 -9.29 6.52
C MET A 143 -4.05 -10.42 5.49
N PHE A 144 -3.39 -11.53 5.79
CA PHE A 144 -3.30 -12.70 4.90
C PHE A 144 -4.26 -13.83 5.27
N ASN A 145 -5.20 -13.63 6.20
CA ASN A 145 -6.19 -14.66 6.53
C ASN A 145 -6.98 -15.08 5.28
N GLY A 146 -6.98 -16.39 4.98
CA GLY A 146 -7.62 -16.96 3.80
C GLY A 146 -6.85 -16.77 2.48
N ILE A 147 -5.66 -16.16 2.52
CA ILE A 147 -4.77 -16.01 1.35
C ILE A 147 -3.64 -17.05 1.47
N LYS A 148 -3.54 -17.91 0.46
CA LYS A 148 -2.48 -18.93 0.41
C LYS A 148 -1.16 -18.32 -0.05
N ASN A 149 -0.06 -18.91 0.38
CA ASN A 149 1.25 -18.60 -0.21
C ASN A 149 1.23 -18.85 -1.72
N ASN A 150 1.98 -18.08 -2.48
CA ASN A 150 2.02 -18.08 -3.94
C ASN A 150 0.66 -17.75 -4.60
N THR A 151 -0.20 -16.99 -3.91
CA THR A 151 -1.38 -16.38 -4.53
C THR A 151 -0.94 -15.26 -5.48
N PHE A 152 -1.52 -15.23 -6.68
CA PHE A 152 -1.24 -14.24 -7.70
C PHE A 152 -1.98 -12.93 -7.44
N PHE A 153 -1.25 -11.81 -7.64
CA PHE A 153 -1.76 -10.44 -7.61
C PHE A 153 -1.34 -9.68 -8.86
N TYR A 154 -2.06 -8.60 -9.18
CA TYR A 154 -1.76 -7.76 -10.33
C TYR A 154 -0.80 -6.64 -9.95
N PHE A 155 0.34 -6.58 -10.64
CA PHE A 155 1.39 -5.58 -10.50
C PHE A 155 1.44 -4.64 -11.71
N LEU A 156 1.82 -3.40 -11.45
CA LEU A 156 2.10 -2.39 -12.48
C LEU A 156 3.06 -1.34 -11.89
N HIS A 157 4.37 -1.56 -11.98
CA HIS A 157 5.37 -0.65 -11.44
C HIS A 157 6.75 -0.83 -12.07
N SER A 158 7.55 0.25 -12.09
CA SER A 158 8.96 0.25 -12.49
C SER A 158 9.92 0.42 -11.32
N TYR A 159 9.37 0.86 -10.18
CA TYR A 159 10.10 1.14 -8.94
C TYR A 159 9.52 0.30 -7.81
N TYR A 160 10.36 -0.04 -6.83
CA TYR A 160 9.95 -0.81 -5.66
C TYR A 160 10.61 -0.28 -4.39
N CYS A 161 10.02 -0.61 -3.25
CA CYS A 161 10.50 -0.16 -1.94
C CYS A 161 11.62 -1.06 -1.42
N VAL A 162 12.67 -0.42 -0.88
CA VAL A 162 13.78 -1.05 -0.15
C VAL A 162 13.71 -0.59 1.30
N PRO A 163 12.98 -1.31 2.19
CA PRO A 163 12.91 -0.98 3.60
C PRO A 163 14.27 -1.16 4.28
N GLU A 164 14.64 -0.23 5.17
CA GLU A 164 15.79 -0.36 6.07
C GLU A 164 15.43 -1.07 7.39
N GLU A 165 14.14 -1.22 7.67
CA GLU A 165 13.61 -1.91 8.84
C GLU A 165 13.08 -3.30 8.45
N ASN A 166 13.03 -4.23 9.40
CA ASN A 166 12.44 -5.55 9.19
C ASN A 166 10.90 -5.48 9.24
N ILE A 167 10.30 -4.86 8.22
CA ILE A 167 8.86 -4.63 8.09
C ILE A 167 8.23 -5.36 6.89
N THR A 168 9.04 -6.03 6.07
CA THR A 168 8.56 -6.82 4.94
C THR A 168 7.81 -8.05 5.43
N VAL A 169 6.58 -8.23 4.98
CA VAL A 169 5.70 -9.37 5.36
C VAL A 169 5.36 -10.27 4.17
N ALA A 170 5.55 -9.79 2.95
CA ALA A 170 5.51 -10.62 1.75
C ALA A 170 6.51 -10.09 0.71
N THR A 171 7.07 -11.00 -0.06
CA THR A 171 7.98 -10.69 -1.17
C THR A 171 7.43 -11.20 -2.49
N CYS A 172 7.92 -10.64 -3.59
CA CYS A 172 7.67 -11.14 -4.93
C CYS A 172 9.02 -11.23 -5.66
N TYR A 173 9.13 -12.17 -6.60
CA TYR A 173 10.31 -12.29 -7.45
C TYR A 173 9.97 -11.87 -8.88
N TYR A 174 10.68 -10.84 -9.37
CA TYR A 174 10.63 -10.40 -10.75
C TYR A 174 12.03 -10.03 -11.21
N TYR A 175 12.78 -11.03 -11.71
CA TYR A 175 14.21 -10.99 -11.97
C TYR A 175 15.06 -10.69 -10.71
N GLU A 176 14.52 -10.00 -9.75
CA GLU A 176 15.06 -9.79 -8.41
C GLU A 176 13.94 -9.86 -7.36
N LYS A 177 14.30 -10.12 -6.10
CA LYS A 177 13.34 -10.21 -5.00
C LYS A 177 13.11 -8.81 -4.40
N PHE A 178 11.84 -8.42 -4.26
CA PHE A 178 11.46 -7.13 -3.70
C PHE A 178 10.34 -7.27 -2.65
N ALA A 179 10.14 -6.23 -1.83
CA ALA A 179 9.07 -6.16 -0.85
C ALA A 179 7.71 -5.96 -1.57
N ALA A 180 6.88 -7.00 -1.60
CA ALA A 180 5.53 -6.93 -2.17
C ALA A 180 4.52 -6.37 -1.16
N CYS A 181 4.70 -6.65 0.14
CA CYS A 181 3.93 -6.05 1.23
C CYS A 181 4.81 -5.72 2.42
N ILE A 182 4.46 -4.64 3.10
CA ILE A 182 5.07 -4.22 4.38
C ILE A 182 4.00 -4.06 5.45
N LYS A 183 4.43 -4.22 6.72
CA LYS A 183 3.59 -3.99 7.90
C LYS A 183 4.42 -3.38 9.01
N LYS A 184 3.98 -2.23 9.53
CA LYS A 184 4.52 -1.58 10.71
C LYS A 184 3.37 -0.97 11.50
N ASP A 185 3.20 -1.41 12.73
CA ASP A 185 2.13 -0.97 13.62
C ASP A 185 0.75 -1.00 12.94
N ASN A 186 0.09 0.12 12.81
CA ASN A 186 -1.21 0.31 12.14
C ASN A 186 -1.12 0.47 10.61
N VAL A 187 0.08 0.50 10.05
CA VAL A 187 0.31 0.66 8.61
C VAL A 187 0.50 -0.71 7.95
N PHE A 188 -0.31 -1.00 6.95
CA PHE A 188 -0.07 -2.06 5.97
C PHE A 188 0.03 -1.44 4.58
N ALA A 189 0.92 -1.93 3.74
CA ALA A 189 0.96 -1.48 2.36
C ALA A 189 1.40 -2.59 1.41
N CYS A 190 0.93 -2.52 0.17
CA CYS A 190 1.23 -3.48 -0.89
C CYS A 190 1.62 -2.78 -2.19
N GLN A 191 2.57 -3.37 -2.91
CA GLN A 191 3.04 -2.88 -4.20
C GLN A 191 2.07 -3.21 -5.34
N PHE A 192 1.34 -4.29 -5.21
CA PHE A 192 0.31 -4.72 -6.18
C PHE A 192 -1.01 -3.95 -5.98
N HIS A 193 -1.93 -4.16 -6.90
CA HIS A 193 -3.28 -3.58 -6.89
C HIS A 193 -4.31 -4.60 -6.40
N PRO A 194 -4.68 -4.65 -5.11
CA PRO A 194 -5.64 -5.60 -4.60
C PRO A 194 -7.03 -5.42 -5.25
N GLU A 195 -7.41 -4.19 -5.58
CA GLU A 195 -8.67 -3.87 -6.28
C GLU A 195 -8.75 -4.43 -7.71
N LYS A 196 -7.63 -4.94 -8.24
CA LYS A 196 -7.52 -5.60 -9.55
C LYS A 196 -7.15 -7.08 -9.45
N SER A 197 -7.08 -7.63 -8.24
CA SER A 197 -6.49 -8.95 -7.97
C SER A 197 -7.52 -10.00 -7.59
N TYR A 198 -8.72 -9.95 -8.18
CA TYR A 198 -9.79 -10.94 -8.00
C TYR A 198 -9.98 -11.36 -6.52
N THR A 199 -10.18 -12.67 -6.28
CA THR A 199 -10.47 -13.20 -4.95
C THR A 199 -9.35 -12.91 -3.93
N GLY A 200 -8.07 -13.05 -4.32
CA GLY A 200 -6.94 -12.76 -3.42
C GLY A 200 -6.93 -11.31 -2.96
N GLY A 201 -7.12 -10.39 -3.90
CA GLY A 201 -7.18 -8.96 -3.62
C GLY A 201 -8.40 -8.56 -2.79
N LEU A 202 -9.59 -9.09 -3.13
CA LEU A 202 -10.80 -8.86 -2.35
C LEU A 202 -10.69 -9.40 -0.93
N THR A 203 -10.07 -10.58 -0.74
CA THR A 203 -9.82 -11.13 0.59
C THR A 203 -8.90 -10.23 1.40
N LEU A 204 -7.84 -9.69 0.80
CA LEU A 204 -6.94 -8.75 1.48
C LEU A 204 -7.66 -7.47 1.88
N LEU A 205 -8.47 -6.87 1.00
CA LEU A 205 -9.27 -5.68 1.30
C LEU A 205 -10.31 -5.94 2.40
N LYS A 206 -10.96 -7.11 2.37
CA LYS A 206 -11.86 -7.56 3.44
C LYS A 206 -11.13 -7.69 4.77
N ASN A 207 -9.95 -8.30 4.77
CA ASN A 207 -9.13 -8.45 5.98
C ASN A 207 -8.72 -7.08 6.52
N PHE A 208 -8.36 -6.13 5.67
CA PHE A 208 -8.09 -4.76 6.10
C PHE A 208 -9.31 -4.12 6.79
N ALA A 209 -10.52 -4.31 6.24
CA ALA A 209 -11.73 -3.77 6.85
C ALA A 209 -12.11 -4.46 8.17
N CYS A 210 -11.93 -5.80 8.28
CA CYS A 210 -12.44 -6.59 9.40
C CYS A 210 -11.46 -6.78 10.56
N ASN A 211 -10.15 -6.97 10.27
CA ASN A 211 -9.20 -7.48 11.26
C ASN A 211 -8.52 -6.40 12.08
N TYR A 212 -8.90 -5.16 11.88
CA TYR A 212 -8.47 -4.03 12.66
C TYR A 212 -9.63 -3.40 13.45
N ALA A 213 -10.73 -4.11 13.61
CA ALA A 213 -11.85 -3.68 14.42
C ALA A 213 -11.66 -4.22 15.85
N ASP A 214 -10.68 -3.66 16.59
CA ASP A 214 -10.54 -3.79 18.04
C ASP A 214 -10.04 -2.50 18.63
#